data_c4953216d42b3a56f20f1d6cd9257587
#
_entry.id   c4953216d42b3a56f20f1d6cd9257587
#
_cell.length_a   1.000
_cell.length_b   1.000
_cell.length_c   1.000
_cell.angle_alpha   90.00
_cell.angle_beta   90.00
_cell.angle_gamma   90.00
#
_symmetry.space_group_name_H-M   'P 1'
#
loop_
_entity.id
_entity.type
_entity.pdbx_description
1 polymer ?
#
loop_
_entity_poly.entity_id
_entity_poly.type
_entity_poly.pdbx_seq_one_letter_code
_entity_poly.pdbx_strand_id
1 'polypeptide(L)'
;CIRDSAYTGSEKFAPGHRFGFFPSASIGWRISEEPWVKKWTKGILTNLKVRYSYGVVGNDKGATRFNYIQKFEQLSDNAQFGKYQTSNWGPLYKEGKLADPDATWEESIKQNIGIEIGLWGKLNFTVDLFDEKRNNILMTRNTIPSWADSGIAFPQVNLGKTKNHGLELGVTW
;
A
#
# COMPACT_ATOMS: atom_id res chain seq x y z
N CYS A 1 -15.47 18.25 -10.04
CA CYS A 1 -14.88 16.95 -10.41
C CYS A 1 -13.37 17.14 -10.57
N ILE A 2 -12.60 16.29 -9.91
CA ILE A 2 -11.13 16.27 -10.02
C ILE A 2 -10.76 14.88 -10.50
N ARG A 3 -9.85 14.81 -11.47
CA ARG A 3 -9.22 13.58 -11.93
C ARG A 3 -7.74 13.78 -11.85
N ASP A 4 -7.06 12.79 -11.34
CA ASP A 4 -5.61 12.78 -11.25
C ASP A 4 -5.09 11.36 -11.49
N SER A 5 -3.85 11.24 -11.90
CA SER A 5 -3.21 9.94 -12.06
C SER A 5 -1.71 10.09 -11.85
N ALA A 6 -1.13 9.14 -11.14
CA ALA A 6 0.29 9.04 -10.97
C ALA A 6 0.81 7.81 -11.73
N TYR A 7 1.86 7.99 -12.52
CA TYR A 7 2.64 6.92 -13.11
C TYR A 7 4.03 6.98 -12.50
N THR A 8 4.33 6.02 -11.64
CA THR A 8 5.53 6.07 -10.78
C THR A 8 6.35 4.79 -10.97
N GLY A 9 7.67 4.95 -10.98
CA GLY A 9 8.61 3.84 -11.07
C GLY A 9 9.44 3.68 -9.81
N SER A 10 9.76 2.44 -9.43
CA SER A 10 10.68 2.11 -8.36
C SER A 10 11.72 1.11 -8.84
N GLU A 11 12.99 1.38 -8.56
CA GLU A 11 14.12 0.49 -8.87
C GLU A 11 14.20 -0.74 -7.94
N LYS A 12 13.38 -0.78 -6.90
CA LYS A 12 13.32 -1.91 -5.97
C LYS A 12 12.77 -3.18 -6.62
N PHE A 13 12.00 -3.01 -7.70
CA PHE A 13 11.34 -4.11 -8.40
C PHE A 13 12.10 -4.52 -9.67
N ALA A 14 11.90 -5.75 -10.09
CA ALA A 14 12.48 -6.29 -11.31
C ALA A 14 12.04 -5.53 -12.57
N PRO A 15 12.82 -5.55 -13.67
CA PRO A 15 12.36 -5.07 -14.96
C PRO A 15 11.03 -5.73 -15.34
N GLY A 16 10.02 -4.90 -15.71
CA GLY A 16 8.65 -5.36 -15.95
C GLY A 16 7.67 -5.06 -14.81
N HIS A 17 8.14 -4.99 -13.55
CA HIS A 17 7.32 -4.68 -12.36
C HIS A 17 7.61 -3.32 -11.74
N ARG A 18 8.51 -2.54 -12.35
CA ARG A 18 8.99 -1.27 -11.80
C ARG A 18 7.95 -0.17 -11.77
N PHE A 19 7.07 -0.14 -12.76
CA PHE A 19 6.13 0.97 -12.94
C PHE A 19 4.74 0.58 -12.48
N GLY A 20 4.13 1.49 -11.70
CA GLY A 20 2.74 1.39 -11.26
C GLY A 20 1.92 2.57 -11.77
N PHE A 21 0.66 2.32 -12.11
CA PHE A 21 -0.31 3.35 -12.50
C PHE A 21 -1.38 3.47 -11.42
N PHE A 22 -1.50 4.67 -10.84
CA PHE A 22 -2.34 4.94 -9.67
C PHE A 22 -3.33 6.07 -9.99
N PRO A 23 -4.52 5.73 -10.49
CA PRO A 23 -5.55 6.70 -10.81
C PRO A 23 -6.31 7.14 -9.55
N SER A 24 -6.76 8.40 -9.56
CA SER A 24 -7.71 8.92 -8.58
C SER A 24 -8.74 9.82 -9.22
N ALA A 25 -9.94 9.82 -8.65
CA ALA A 25 -11.01 10.70 -9.06
C ALA A 25 -11.86 11.12 -7.87
N SER A 26 -12.33 12.36 -7.88
CA SER A 26 -13.27 12.84 -6.88
C SER A 26 -14.33 13.71 -7.50
N ILE A 27 -15.53 13.62 -6.97
CA ILE A 27 -16.67 14.45 -7.33
C ILE A 27 -17.30 15.02 -6.06
N GLY A 28 -17.64 16.29 -6.11
CA GLY A 28 -18.37 16.96 -5.03
C GLY A 28 -19.52 17.77 -5.60
N TRP A 29 -20.68 17.66 -4.96
CA TRP A 29 -21.86 18.40 -5.31
C TRP A 29 -22.38 19.18 -4.11
N ARG A 30 -22.45 20.51 -4.26
CA ARG A 30 -23.00 21.38 -3.25
C ARG A 30 -24.49 21.60 -3.54
N ILE A 31 -25.31 20.76 -2.97
CA ILE A 31 -26.76 20.74 -3.16
C ILE A 31 -27.41 22.01 -2.60
N SER A 32 -26.84 22.58 -1.54
CA SER A 32 -27.37 23.82 -0.94
C SER A 32 -27.36 25.04 -1.88
N GLU A 33 -26.55 25.03 -2.92
CA GLU A 33 -26.49 26.11 -3.91
C GLU A 33 -27.59 26.03 -4.98
N GLU A 34 -28.25 24.88 -5.08
CA GLU A 34 -29.31 24.69 -6.07
C GLU A 34 -30.54 25.57 -5.80
N PRO A 35 -31.09 26.25 -6.84
CA PRO A 35 -32.21 27.20 -6.65
C PRO A 35 -33.44 26.57 -6.01
N TRP A 36 -33.72 25.31 -6.28
CA TRP A 36 -34.87 24.59 -5.71
C TRP A 36 -34.67 24.27 -4.24
N VAL A 37 -33.44 23.97 -3.78
CA VAL A 37 -33.11 23.72 -2.37
C VAL A 37 -33.22 25.05 -1.56
N LYS A 38 -32.66 26.13 -2.09
CA LYS A 38 -32.75 27.46 -1.45
C LYS A 38 -34.19 27.90 -1.19
N LYS A 39 -35.09 27.60 -2.13
CA LYS A 39 -36.54 27.90 -1.96
C LYS A 39 -37.19 27.05 -0.87
N TRP A 40 -36.79 25.78 -0.76
CA TRP A 40 -37.40 24.81 0.14
C TRP A 40 -36.94 24.99 1.60
N THR A 41 -35.69 25.26 1.80
CA THR A 41 -35.07 25.28 3.14
C THR A 41 -35.16 26.62 3.86
N LYS A 42 -35.63 27.68 3.19
CA LYS A 42 -35.84 29.03 3.77
C LYS A 42 -34.69 29.54 4.65
N GLY A 43 -33.43 29.17 4.32
CA GLY A 43 -32.26 29.61 5.06
C GLY A 43 -31.87 28.78 6.29
N ILE A 44 -32.60 27.72 6.61
CA ILE A 44 -32.26 26.81 7.73
C ILE A 44 -31.03 25.99 7.35
N LEU A 45 -31.01 25.48 6.12
CA LEU A 45 -29.87 24.70 5.57
C LEU A 45 -28.85 25.65 4.92
N THR A 46 -27.75 25.86 5.58
CA THR A 46 -26.65 26.75 5.10
C THR A 46 -25.66 26.07 4.22
N ASN A 47 -25.42 24.79 4.45
CA ASN A 47 -24.51 23.97 3.62
C ASN A 47 -25.04 22.54 3.52
N LEU A 48 -25.13 22.04 2.31
CA LEU A 48 -25.35 20.63 2.05
C LEU A 48 -24.45 20.23 0.88
N LYS A 49 -23.42 19.45 1.18
CA LYS A 49 -22.46 18.99 0.20
C LYS A 49 -22.29 17.48 0.31
N VAL A 50 -22.35 16.81 -0.81
CA VAL A 50 -22.03 15.40 -0.95
C VAL A 50 -20.74 15.27 -1.74
N ARG A 51 -19.84 14.44 -1.27
CA ARG A 51 -18.57 14.15 -1.94
C ARG A 51 -18.36 12.65 -2.06
N TYR A 52 -17.76 12.25 -3.15
CA TYR A 52 -17.28 10.90 -3.36
C TYR A 52 -15.86 10.96 -3.89
N SER A 53 -14.98 10.14 -3.37
CA SER A 53 -13.63 9.97 -3.88
C SER A 53 -13.28 8.50 -4.03
N TYR A 54 -12.55 8.22 -5.09
CA TYR A 54 -11.95 6.93 -5.38
C TYR A 54 -10.49 7.16 -5.71
N GLY A 55 -9.59 6.37 -5.16
CA GLY A 55 -8.18 6.47 -5.47
C GLY A 55 -7.45 5.17 -5.23
N VAL A 56 -6.47 4.93 -6.10
CA VAL A 56 -5.50 3.85 -5.95
C VAL A 56 -4.17 4.48 -5.57
N VAL A 57 -3.53 3.95 -4.53
CA VAL A 57 -2.23 4.42 -4.04
C VAL A 57 -1.26 3.26 -4.03
N GLY A 58 -0.12 3.43 -4.68
CA GLY A 58 0.99 2.48 -4.65
C GLY A 58 1.94 2.77 -3.49
N ASN A 59 2.47 1.70 -2.88
CA ASN A 59 3.48 1.78 -1.84
C ASN A 59 4.60 0.78 -2.15
N ASP A 60 5.85 1.25 -2.12
CA ASP A 60 7.06 0.42 -2.30
C ASP A 60 7.91 0.31 -1.03
N LYS A 61 7.42 0.86 0.10
CA LYS A 61 8.18 0.97 1.34
C LYS A 61 8.60 -0.38 1.93
N GLY A 62 7.78 -1.41 1.74
CA GLY A 62 8.08 -2.77 2.19
C GLY A 62 9.13 -3.49 1.34
N ALA A 63 9.39 -3.02 0.11
CA ALA A 63 10.34 -3.65 -0.78
C ALA A 63 11.78 -3.25 -0.47
N THR A 64 12.67 -4.24 -0.44
CA THR A 64 14.12 -4.04 -0.29
C THR A 64 14.74 -3.82 -1.67
N ARG A 65 15.72 -2.93 -1.77
CA ARG A 65 16.45 -2.67 -3.03
C ARG A 65 17.15 -3.94 -3.52
N PHE A 66 17.02 -4.23 -4.81
CA PHE A 66 17.60 -5.41 -5.46
C PHE A 66 17.13 -6.76 -4.87
N ASN A 67 15.91 -6.81 -4.34
CA ASN A 67 15.33 -8.04 -3.80
C ASN A 67 15.07 -9.10 -4.88
N TYR A 68 15.08 -8.71 -6.15
CA TYR A 68 14.92 -9.59 -7.32
C TYR A 68 16.22 -10.23 -7.82
N ILE A 69 17.35 -9.93 -7.15
CA ILE A 69 18.68 -10.49 -7.52
C ILE A 69 19.11 -11.46 -6.43
N GLN A 70 19.47 -12.68 -6.84
CA GLN A 70 20.04 -13.66 -5.93
C GLN A 70 21.39 -13.17 -5.40
N LYS A 71 21.55 -13.20 -4.09
CA LYS A 71 22.80 -12.80 -3.41
C LYS A 71 23.48 -14.01 -2.83
N PHE A 72 24.81 -13.98 -2.88
CA PHE A 72 25.66 -14.93 -2.19
C PHE A 72 26.39 -14.19 -1.07
N GLU A 73 26.43 -14.81 0.09
CA GLU A 73 27.10 -14.28 1.28
C GLU A 73 28.39 -15.02 1.51
N GLN A 74 29.48 -14.29 1.69
CA GLN A 74 30.76 -14.87 2.06
C GLN A 74 30.72 -15.26 3.54
N LEU A 75 31.11 -16.49 3.83
CA LEU A 75 31.29 -16.96 5.20
C LEU A 75 32.63 -16.49 5.75
N SER A 76 32.71 -16.39 7.06
CA SER A 76 33.98 -16.12 7.78
C SER A 76 34.98 -17.26 7.69
N ASP A 77 34.47 -18.46 7.40
CA ASP A 77 35.29 -19.65 7.32
C ASP A 77 35.84 -19.83 5.91
N ASN A 78 37.01 -20.44 5.83
CA ASN A 78 37.65 -20.79 4.58
C ASN A 78 37.51 -22.30 4.30
N ALA A 79 37.42 -22.62 3.02
CA ALA A 79 37.43 -24.00 2.57
C ALA A 79 38.77 -24.66 2.90
N GLN A 80 38.74 -25.76 3.64
CA GLN A 80 39.91 -26.53 4.00
C GLN A 80 39.82 -27.90 3.35
N PHE A 81 40.83 -28.26 2.61
CA PHE A 81 40.90 -29.54 1.92
C PHE A 81 42.17 -30.30 2.31
N GLY A 82 42.16 -31.60 2.10
CA GLY A 82 43.26 -32.48 2.39
C GLY A 82 43.12 -33.25 3.69
N LYS A 83 43.94 -34.29 3.86
CA LYS A 83 43.87 -35.25 4.97
C LYS A 83 44.00 -34.61 6.36
N TYR A 84 44.73 -33.49 6.43
CA TYR A 84 44.98 -32.78 7.68
C TYR A 84 44.37 -31.39 7.74
N GLN A 85 43.48 -31.03 6.79
CA GLN A 85 42.85 -29.72 6.69
C GLN A 85 43.84 -28.54 6.72
N THR A 86 45.02 -28.75 6.18
CA THR A 86 46.11 -27.76 6.22
C THR A 86 46.11 -26.79 5.05
N SER A 87 45.36 -27.11 3.99
CA SER A 87 45.30 -26.28 2.78
C SER A 87 44.10 -25.35 2.84
N ASN A 88 44.37 -24.06 2.94
CA ASN A 88 43.34 -23.02 2.91
C ASN A 88 43.16 -22.55 1.46
N TRP A 89 41.98 -22.85 0.85
CA TRP A 89 41.69 -22.61 -0.56
C TRP A 89 40.86 -21.33 -0.80
N GLY A 90 40.59 -20.57 0.22
CA GLY A 90 39.86 -19.31 0.11
C GLY A 90 38.50 -19.36 0.75
N PRO A 91 37.73 -18.27 0.61
CA PRO A 91 36.47 -18.08 1.32
C PRO A 91 35.37 -19.02 0.83
N LEU A 92 34.58 -19.49 1.75
CA LEU A 92 33.31 -20.18 1.49
C LEU A 92 32.21 -19.19 1.19
N TYR A 93 31.32 -19.55 0.27
CA TYR A 93 30.10 -18.78 -0.02
C TYR A 93 28.88 -19.64 0.21
N LYS A 94 27.83 -19.04 0.74
CA LYS A 94 26.51 -19.66 0.86
C LYS A 94 25.51 -18.83 0.09
N GLU A 95 24.39 -19.43 -0.26
CA GLU A 95 23.24 -18.69 -0.74
C GLU A 95 22.73 -17.77 0.38
N GLY A 96 22.56 -16.49 0.06
CA GLY A 96 21.92 -15.52 0.92
C GLY A 96 20.41 -15.63 0.83
N LYS A 97 19.73 -14.54 1.14
CA LYS A 97 18.28 -14.45 0.98
C LYS A 97 17.87 -14.72 -0.47
N LEU A 98 16.92 -15.61 -0.67
CA LEU A 98 16.40 -15.95 -2.01
C LEU A 98 15.80 -14.71 -2.68
N ALA A 99 15.99 -14.60 -3.98
CA ALA A 99 15.44 -13.55 -4.80
C ALA A 99 13.92 -13.72 -5.00
N ASP A 100 13.22 -12.61 -5.11
CA ASP A 100 11.83 -12.57 -5.57
C ASP A 100 11.72 -11.67 -6.80
N PRO A 101 11.79 -12.26 -8.02
CA PRO A 101 11.66 -11.50 -9.26
C PRO A 101 10.24 -11.00 -9.52
N ASP A 102 9.23 -11.60 -8.88
CA ASP A 102 7.81 -11.29 -9.06
C ASP A 102 7.29 -10.24 -8.08
N ALA A 103 8.16 -9.73 -7.20
CA ALA A 103 7.81 -8.67 -6.27
C ALA A 103 7.26 -7.44 -7.00
N THR A 104 6.11 -6.95 -6.55
CA THR A 104 5.41 -5.81 -7.14
C THR A 104 4.92 -4.82 -6.08
N TRP A 105 4.30 -3.75 -6.55
CA TRP A 105 3.73 -2.70 -5.71
C TRP A 105 2.66 -3.24 -4.76
N GLU A 106 2.68 -2.76 -3.53
CA GLU A 106 1.53 -2.82 -2.64
C GLU A 106 0.53 -1.78 -3.10
N GLU A 107 -0.73 -2.18 -3.30
CA GLU A 107 -1.80 -1.31 -3.77
C GLU A 107 -2.85 -1.11 -2.68
N SER A 108 -3.19 0.15 -2.41
CA SER A 108 -4.30 0.53 -1.53
C SER A 108 -5.39 1.19 -2.37
N ILE A 109 -6.54 0.55 -2.45
CA ILE A 109 -7.74 1.07 -3.09
C ILE A 109 -8.58 1.73 -2.00
N LYS A 110 -8.79 3.03 -2.12
CA LYS A 110 -9.52 3.84 -1.14
C LYS A 110 -10.77 4.43 -1.76
N GLN A 111 -11.87 4.31 -1.04
CA GLN A 111 -13.14 4.92 -1.39
C GLN A 111 -13.67 5.69 -0.17
N ASN A 112 -14.19 6.87 -0.40
CA ASN A 112 -14.80 7.68 0.64
C ASN A 112 -16.05 8.36 0.10
N ILE A 113 -17.15 8.29 0.87
CA ILE A 113 -18.38 9.06 0.66
C ILE A 113 -18.54 9.97 1.85
N GLY A 114 -18.57 11.28 1.61
CA GLY A 114 -18.72 12.30 2.65
C GLY A 114 -19.98 13.12 2.43
N ILE A 115 -20.68 13.41 3.52
CA ILE A 115 -21.84 14.32 3.57
C ILE A 115 -21.56 15.40 4.60
N GLU A 116 -21.64 16.65 4.17
CA GLU A 116 -21.50 17.83 5.05
C GLU A 116 -22.84 18.55 5.11
N ILE A 117 -23.38 18.76 6.30
CA ILE A 117 -24.66 19.42 6.55
C ILE A 117 -24.42 20.58 7.49
N GLY A 118 -24.68 21.81 7.04
CA GLY A 118 -24.65 23.02 7.86
C GLY A 118 -26.06 23.55 8.15
N LEU A 119 -26.37 23.79 9.39
CA LEU A 119 -27.67 24.30 9.84
C LEU A 119 -27.50 25.62 10.57
N TRP A 120 -28.36 26.56 10.29
CA TRP A 120 -28.45 27.92 10.93
C TRP A 120 -27.12 28.70 10.91
N GLY A 121 -26.17 28.32 10.09
CA GLY A 121 -24.82 28.94 10.06
C GLY A 121 -23.97 28.71 11.31
N LYS A 122 -24.39 27.86 12.23
CA LYS A 122 -23.70 27.59 13.49
C LYS A 122 -23.38 26.12 13.72
N LEU A 123 -24.24 25.24 13.26
CA LEU A 123 -24.10 23.79 13.50
C LEU A 123 -23.70 23.08 12.21
N ASN A 124 -22.57 22.36 12.24
CA ASN A 124 -22.10 21.58 11.11
C ASN A 124 -21.99 20.10 11.51
N PHE A 125 -22.58 19.26 10.70
CA PHE A 125 -22.45 17.81 10.76
C PHE A 125 -21.61 17.33 9.59
N THR A 126 -20.67 16.45 9.85
CA THR A 126 -19.90 15.75 8.84
C THR A 126 -20.04 14.26 9.06
N VAL A 127 -20.38 13.54 8.00
CA VAL A 127 -20.50 12.08 8.00
C VAL A 127 -19.60 11.56 6.88
N ASP A 128 -18.63 10.74 7.22
CA ASP A 128 -17.73 10.12 6.27
C ASP A 128 -17.80 8.59 6.38
N LEU A 129 -18.05 7.94 5.26
CA LEU A 129 -17.98 6.49 5.11
C LEU A 129 -16.76 6.16 4.27
N PHE A 130 -15.86 5.33 4.79
CA PHE A 130 -14.67 4.93 4.07
C PHE A 130 -14.55 3.40 3.94
N ASP A 131 -14.01 2.95 2.82
CA ASP A 131 -13.59 1.56 2.57
C ASP A 131 -12.19 1.59 1.96
N GLU A 132 -11.26 0.90 2.58
CA GLU A 132 -9.88 0.75 2.13
C GLU A 132 -9.57 -0.73 1.98
N LYS A 133 -9.08 -1.11 0.81
CA LYS A 133 -8.59 -2.46 0.53
C LYS A 133 -7.13 -2.36 0.13
N ARG A 134 -6.26 -3.04 0.89
CA ARG A 134 -4.85 -3.18 0.54
C ARG A 134 -4.60 -4.58 0.03
N ASN A 135 -3.95 -4.65 -1.12
CA ASN A 135 -3.55 -5.90 -1.76
C ASN A 135 -2.03 -5.91 -1.95
N ASN A 136 -1.51 -7.10 -2.20
CA ASN A 136 -0.09 -7.29 -2.52
C ASN A 136 0.86 -6.78 -1.43
N ILE A 137 0.46 -6.84 -0.16
CA ILE A 137 1.34 -6.45 0.95
C ILE A 137 2.49 -7.46 1.03
N LEU A 138 3.71 -6.94 1.00
CA LEU A 138 4.92 -7.74 1.15
C LEU A 138 5.01 -8.28 2.58
N MET A 139 5.04 -9.59 2.69
CA MET A 139 5.16 -10.28 3.98
C MET A 139 6.04 -11.52 3.88
N THR A 140 6.67 -11.88 4.98
CA THR A 140 7.47 -13.09 5.05
C THR A 140 6.57 -14.32 5.02
N ARG A 141 6.95 -15.31 4.21
CA ARG A 141 6.23 -16.59 4.14
C ARG A 141 6.61 -17.47 5.32
N ASN A 142 5.81 -17.47 6.38
CA ASN A 142 6.03 -18.31 7.58
C ASN A 142 5.35 -19.69 7.49
N THR A 143 4.88 -20.08 6.32
CA THR A 143 4.19 -21.38 6.11
C THR A 143 5.15 -22.54 5.83
N ILE A 144 6.44 -22.25 5.67
CA ILE A 144 7.46 -23.27 5.40
C ILE A 144 7.92 -23.82 6.75
N PRO A 145 7.81 -25.12 7.00
CA PRO A 145 8.30 -25.72 8.23
C PRO A 145 9.81 -25.48 8.40
N SER A 146 10.27 -25.23 9.62
CA SER A 146 11.68 -24.94 9.93
C SER A 146 12.65 -26.05 9.55
N TRP A 147 12.18 -27.29 9.47
CA TRP A 147 12.99 -28.42 9.01
C TRP A 147 13.24 -28.43 7.49
N ALA A 148 12.43 -27.69 6.71
CA ALA A 148 12.55 -27.60 5.26
C ALA A 148 13.35 -26.36 4.80
N ASP A 149 13.63 -25.42 5.71
CA ASP A 149 14.24 -24.15 5.33
C ASP A 149 15.78 -24.21 5.24
N SER A 150 16.40 -25.30 5.72
CA SER A 150 17.85 -25.53 5.63
C SER A 150 18.72 -24.30 5.97
N GLY A 151 18.18 -23.33 6.73
CA GLY A 151 18.84 -22.07 7.09
C GLY A 151 18.89 -21.03 5.95
N ILE A 152 18.13 -21.22 4.87
CA ILE A 152 18.02 -20.25 3.77
C ILE A 152 16.92 -19.23 4.11
N ALA A 153 17.24 -17.94 4.04
CA ALA A 153 16.27 -16.89 4.27
C ALA A 153 15.34 -16.75 3.05
N PHE A 154 14.04 -16.96 3.27
CA PHE A 154 13.03 -16.78 2.21
C PHE A 154 12.74 -15.29 1.95
N PRO A 155 12.43 -14.91 0.69
CA PRO A 155 12.05 -13.56 0.36
C PRO A 155 10.69 -13.19 0.95
N GLN A 156 10.44 -11.89 1.06
CA GLN A 156 9.10 -11.39 1.26
C GLN A 156 8.34 -11.49 -0.06
N VAL A 157 7.09 -11.91 -0.01
CA VAL A 157 6.23 -12.10 -1.17
C VAL A 157 4.94 -11.31 -1.03
N ASN A 158 4.34 -10.90 -2.14
CA ASN A 158 3.11 -10.11 -2.19
C ASN A 158 1.87 -10.95 -1.91
N LEU A 159 1.70 -11.44 -0.67
CA LEU A 159 0.57 -12.31 -0.26
C LEU A 159 -0.45 -11.63 0.63
N GLY A 160 -0.04 -10.57 1.33
CA GLY A 160 -0.88 -9.93 2.33
C GLY A 160 -2.04 -9.15 1.72
N LYS A 161 -3.20 -9.26 2.37
CA LYS A 161 -4.40 -8.47 2.05
C LYS A 161 -5.00 -7.96 3.34
N THR A 162 -5.42 -6.70 3.34
CA THR A 162 -6.18 -6.12 4.44
C THR A 162 -7.38 -5.36 3.93
N LYS A 163 -8.42 -5.31 4.74
CA LYS A 163 -9.60 -4.50 4.48
C LYS A 163 -9.92 -3.68 5.72
N ASN A 164 -10.14 -2.41 5.54
CA ASN A 164 -10.53 -1.48 6.59
C ASN A 164 -11.74 -0.68 6.10
N HIS A 165 -12.77 -0.56 6.92
CA HIS A 165 -13.94 0.25 6.63
C HIS A 165 -14.47 0.86 7.92
N GLY A 166 -15.08 2.00 7.81
CA GLY A 166 -15.58 2.70 8.98
C GLY A 166 -16.52 3.84 8.64
N LEU A 167 -17.07 4.39 9.71
CA LEU A 167 -17.91 5.56 9.73
C LEU A 167 -17.27 6.59 10.67
N GLU A 168 -17.12 7.81 10.20
CA GLU A 168 -16.67 8.95 10.99
C GLU A 168 -17.80 9.97 11.08
N LEU A 169 -18.08 10.44 12.29
CA LEU A 169 -19.08 11.44 12.57
C LEU A 169 -18.42 12.66 13.24
N GLY A 170 -18.60 13.82 12.65
CA GLY A 170 -18.14 15.09 13.20
C GLY A 170 -19.32 16.03 13.47
N VAL A 171 -19.29 16.70 14.61
CA VAL A 171 -20.26 17.76 14.95
C VAL A 171 -19.48 18.96 15.45
N THR A 172 -19.74 20.11 14.86
CA THR A 172 -19.12 21.38 15.25
C THR A 172 -20.22 22.44 15.44
N TRP A 173 -20.15 23.10 16.60
CA TRP A 173 -21.04 24.17 16.98
C TRP A 173 -20.34 25.52 16.99
#